data_8f2f17660a4ed4bfaa9415642a380a1c
#
_entry.id   8f2f17660a4ed4bfaa9415642a380a1c
#
_cell.length_a   1.000
_cell.length_b   1.000
_cell.length_c   1.000
_cell.angle_alpha   90.00
_cell.angle_beta   90.00
_cell.angle_gamma   90.00
#
_symmetry.space_group_name_H-M   'P 1'
#
loop_
_entity.id
_entity.type
_entity.pdbx_description
1 polymer ?
#
loop_
_entity_poly.entity_id
_entity_poly.type
_entity_poly.pdbx_seq_one_letter_code
_entity_poly.pdbx_strand_id
1 'polypeptide(L)'
;MVDIREWVKTFSAAMEEAFGDRLLFTGLQGSYGRGEATEDSDIDTVVILDHLDAADIKTYEQVIDRLDRRELVCGFLSGRQELLNWEPSDLFQFYYDTIPVMGNIDEILSLIDLEAIERAAKSGACNIYHACVHNMLYEKSLDILKGLYKAATFVIRAVSFTDTGEYTSDLISLAEEVCLQDRNIIYTFSKLREGRPADFEGIDVYKRQALWDACPTGATERIP
;
A
#
# COMPACT_ATOMS: atom_id res chain seq x y z
N MET A 1 -18.80 0.14 -11.97
CA MET A 1 -17.33 0.03 -11.81
C MET A 1 -16.66 0.90 -12.87
N VAL A 2 -15.58 1.60 -12.54
CA VAL A 2 -14.81 2.45 -13.47
C VAL A 2 -14.04 1.56 -14.44
N ASP A 3 -14.05 1.90 -15.75
CA ASP A 3 -13.07 1.33 -16.68
C ASP A 3 -11.71 2.00 -16.43
N ILE A 4 -10.93 1.38 -15.54
CA ILE A 4 -9.69 1.96 -15.06
C ILE A 4 -8.65 2.14 -16.18
N ARG A 5 -8.68 1.30 -17.22
CA ARG A 5 -7.72 1.38 -18.31
C ARG A 5 -7.92 2.64 -19.16
N GLU A 6 -9.17 2.98 -19.46
CA GLU A 6 -9.49 4.21 -20.19
C GLU A 6 -9.37 5.44 -19.29
N TRP A 7 -9.79 5.32 -18.04
CA TRP A 7 -9.69 6.41 -17.07
C TRP A 7 -8.22 6.84 -16.86
N VAL A 8 -7.31 5.89 -16.61
CA VAL A 8 -5.90 6.20 -16.35
C VAL A 8 -5.16 6.78 -17.56
N LYS A 9 -5.55 6.41 -18.76
CA LYS A 9 -5.04 7.06 -20.00
C LYS A 9 -5.46 8.52 -20.07
N THR A 10 -6.74 8.80 -19.80
CA THR A 10 -7.27 10.17 -19.78
C THR A 10 -6.59 10.98 -18.69
N PHE A 11 -6.39 10.40 -17.51
CA PHE A 11 -5.65 11.03 -16.41
C PHE A 11 -4.21 11.36 -16.82
N SER A 12 -3.47 10.39 -17.36
CA SER A 12 -2.07 10.60 -17.76
C SER A 12 -1.94 11.67 -18.84
N ALA A 13 -2.81 11.65 -19.85
CA ALA A 13 -2.82 12.68 -20.91
C ALA A 13 -3.12 14.09 -20.35
N ALA A 14 -4.04 14.20 -19.39
CA ALA A 14 -4.35 15.47 -18.73
C ALA A 14 -3.16 16.00 -17.91
N MET A 15 -2.41 15.10 -17.26
CA MET A 15 -1.18 15.46 -16.54
C MET A 15 -0.07 15.90 -17.50
N GLU A 16 0.10 15.21 -18.64
CA GLU A 16 1.04 15.62 -19.70
C GLU A 16 0.70 17.01 -20.27
N GLU A 17 -0.59 17.28 -20.52
CA GLU A 17 -1.03 18.60 -20.99
C GLU A 17 -0.73 19.71 -19.98
N ALA A 18 -0.91 19.42 -18.68
CA ALA A 18 -0.77 20.41 -17.62
C ALA A 18 0.71 20.69 -17.24
N PHE A 19 1.56 19.68 -17.23
CA PHE A 19 2.92 19.77 -16.71
C PHE A 19 4.02 19.64 -17.78
N GLY A 20 3.68 19.11 -18.96
CA GLY A 20 4.63 18.97 -20.07
C GLY A 20 5.89 18.21 -19.68
N ASP A 21 7.06 18.73 -20.04
CA ASP A 21 8.37 18.11 -19.78
C ASP A 21 8.70 17.99 -18.27
N ARG A 22 7.94 18.64 -17.40
CA ARG A 22 8.10 18.53 -15.94
C ARG A 22 7.48 17.26 -15.36
N LEU A 23 6.58 16.61 -16.10
CA LEU A 23 5.98 15.35 -15.70
C LEU A 23 6.97 14.20 -15.95
N LEU A 24 7.45 13.58 -14.90
CA LEU A 24 8.42 12.49 -15.01
C LEU A 24 7.76 11.11 -14.95
N PHE A 25 6.66 11.00 -14.20
CA PHE A 25 6.01 9.72 -13.96
C PHE A 25 4.53 9.88 -13.66
N THR A 26 3.72 8.97 -14.21
CA THR A 26 2.37 8.67 -13.72
C THR A 26 2.22 7.18 -13.47
N GLY A 27 1.48 6.82 -12.42
CA GLY A 27 1.24 5.43 -12.02
C GLY A 27 -0.10 5.25 -11.33
N LEU A 28 -0.44 4.00 -11.09
CA LEU A 28 -1.64 3.56 -10.39
C LEU A 28 -1.25 2.62 -9.24
N GLN A 29 -1.82 2.85 -8.07
CA GLN A 29 -1.61 2.03 -6.89
C GLN A 29 -2.93 1.43 -6.38
N GLY A 30 -2.86 0.84 -5.21
CA GLY A 30 -4.02 0.42 -4.44
C GLY A 30 -4.79 -0.72 -5.08
N SER A 31 -6.08 -0.76 -4.82
CA SER A 31 -6.95 -1.86 -5.26
C SER A 31 -7.11 -1.92 -6.78
N TYR A 32 -7.14 -0.77 -7.45
CA TYR A 32 -7.18 -0.73 -8.92
C TYR A 32 -5.85 -1.21 -9.53
N GLY A 33 -4.71 -0.83 -8.97
CA GLY A 33 -3.40 -1.32 -9.42
C GLY A 33 -3.27 -2.84 -9.30
N ARG A 34 -3.79 -3.42 -8.23
CA ARG A 34 -3.76 -4.87 -7.99
C ARG A 34 -4.88 -5.66 -8.65
N GLY A 35 -5.81 -5.00 -9.36
CA GLY A 35 -6.98 -5.67 -9.95
C GLY A 35 -8.01 -6.14 -8.92
N GLU A 36 -8.03 -5.57 -7.73
CA GLU A 36 -8.87 -5.93 -6.59
C GLU A 36 -9.98 -4.91 -6.29
N ALA A 37 -10.19 -3.91 -7.16
CA ALA A 37 -11.11 -2.81 -6.94
C ALA A 37 -12.57 -3.27 -6.85
N THR A 38 -13.33 -2.59 -6.00
CA THR A 38 -14.79 -2.67 -5.86
C THR A 38 -15.43 -1.37 -6.34
N GLU A 39 -16.76 -1.25 -6.27
CA GLU A 39 -17.45 -0.02 -6.66
C GLU A 39 -17.12 1.18 -5.77
N ASP A 40 -16.77 0.92 -4.51
CA ASP A 40 -16.44 1.93 -3.50
C ASP A 40 -14.91 2.18 -3.39
N SER A 41 -14.11 1.59 -4.29
CA SER A 41 -12.65 1.74 -4.23
C SER A 41 -12.21 3.10 -4.73
N ASP A 42 -11.30 3.73 -3.97
CA ASP A 42 -10.59 4.92 -4.41
C ASP A 42 -9.63 4.59 -5.57
N ILE A 43 -9.40 5.58 -6.43
CA ILE A 43 -8.43 5.51 -7.52
C ILE A 43 -7.13 6.14 -7.01
N ASP A 44 -6.20 5.30 -6.56
CA ASP A 44 -4.91 5.73 -6.01
C ASP A 44 -3.93 6.03 -7.16
N THR A 45 -3.78 7.30 -7.51
CA THR A 45 -2.86 7.74 -8.56
C THR A 45 -1.50 8.13 -8.00
N VAL A 46 -0.46 8.03 -8.82
CA VAL A 46 0.89 8.54 -8.51
C VAL A 46 1.32 9.52 -9.59
N VAL A 47 1.79 10.69 -9.19
CA VAL A 47 2.35 11.70 -10.09
C VAL A 47 3.68 12.19 -9.51
N ILE A 48 4.74 12.12 -10.31
CA ILE A 48 6.05 12.64 -9.96
C ILE A 48 6.45 13.71 -10.98
N LEU A 49 6.73 14.89 -10.46
CA LEU A 49 7.26 16.02 -11.23
C LEU A 49 8.78 16.14 -11.02
N ASP A 50 9.44 16.90 -11.89
CA ASP A 50 10.85 17.27 -11.72
C ASP A 50 11.11 17.98 -10.38
N HIS A 51 10.20 18.88 -10.00
CA HIS A 51 10.10 19.51 -8.68
C HIS A 51 8.63 19.83 -8.38
N LEU A 52 8.29 20.01 -7.12
CA LEU A 52 6.93 20.31 -6.69
C LEU A 52 6.90 21.64 -5.94
N ASP A 53 5.99 22.55 -6.34
CA ASP A 53 5.70 23.76 -5.60
C ASP A 53 4.20 23.92 -5.31
N ALA A 54 3.84 24.98 -4.59
CA ALA A 54 2.45 25.23 -4.22
C ALA A 54 1.54 25.59 -5.43
N ALA A 55 2.10 26.08 -6.52
CA ALA A 55 1.35 26.34 -7.75
C ALA A 55 1.03 25.04 -8.47
N ASP A 56 1.95 24.07 -8.44
CA ASP A 56 1.76 22.74 -9.02
C ASP A 56 0.62 21.98 -8.33
N ILE A 57 0.51 22.08 -7.01
CA ILE A 57 -0.60 21.47 -6.26
C ILE A 57 -1.95 22.02 -6.72
N LYS A 58 -2.04 23.34 -6.95
CA LYS A 58 -3.26 23.97 -7.48
C LYS A 58 -3.55 23.56 -8.91
N THR A 59 -2.51 23.43 -9.73
CA THR A 59 -2.65 22.94 -11.11
C THR A 59 -3.15 21.51 -11.12
N TYR A 60 -2.56 20.63 -10.30
CA TYR A 60 -3.01 19.26 -10.13
C TYR A 60 -4.49 19.19 -9.70
N GLU A 61 -4.88 19.95 -8.69
CA GLU A 61 -6.27 20.05 -8.23
C GLU A 61 -7.22 20.43 -9.38
N GLN A 62 -6.87 21.46 -10.16
CA GLN A 62 -7.68 21.90 -11.31
C GLN A 62 -7.79 20.82 -12.41
N VAL A 63 -6.76 20.00 -12.59
CA VAL A 63 -6.78 18.90 -13.54
C VAL A 63 -7.71 17.81 -13.07
N ILE A 64 -7.52 17.32 -11.83
CA ILE A 64 -8.34 16.22 -11.30
C ILE A 64 -9.81 16.61 -11.16
N ASP A 65 -10.12 17.90 -10.88
CA ASP A 65 -11.50 18.39 -10.78
C ASP A 65 -12.29 18.32 -12.10
N ARG A 66 -11.60 18.17 -13.23
CA ARG A 66 -12.21 18.02 -14.56
C ARG A 66 -12.37 16.56 -14.98
N LEU A 67 -11.78 15.65 -14.25
CA LEU A 67 -11.85 14.23 -14.58
C LEU A 67 -13.17 13.61 -14.11
N ASP A 68 -13.64 12.63 -14.86
CA ASP A 68 -14.74 11.79 -14.43
C ASP A 68 -14.38 11.03 -13.15
N ARG A 69 -15.33 10.84 -12.27
CA ARG A 69 -15.15 10.17 -10.97
C ARG A 69 -14.13 10.84 -10.05
N ARG A 70 -14.09 12.18 -10.08
CA ARG A 70 -13.24 13.00 -9.22
C ARG A 70 -13.33 12.62 -7.73
N GLU A 71 -14.52 12.24 -7.29
CA GLU A 71 -14.80 11.87 -5.91
C GLU A 71 -14.06 10.60 -5.44
N LEU A 72 -13.61 9.78 -6.37
CA LEU A 72 -12.82 8.57 -6.08
C LEU A 72 -11.31 8.81 -6.17
N VAL A 73 -10.88 9.94 -6.75
CA VAL A 73 -9.46 10.19 -6.95
C VAL A 73 -8.78 10.50 -5.63
N CYS A 74 -7.90 9.60 -5.23
CA CYS A 74 -6.95 9.73 -4.15
C CYS A 74 -5.55 9.53 -4.71
N GLY A 75 -4.56 10.36 -4.35
CA GLY A 75 -3.29 10.20 -5.04
C GLY A 75 -2.11 10.77 -4.31
N PHE A 76 -0.94 10.29 -4.74
CA PHE A 76 0.36 10.75 -4.31
C PHE A 76 0.93 11.71 -5.38
N LEU A 77 1.20 12.94 -4.99
CA LEU A 77 1.86 13.95 -5.81
C LEU A 77 3.16 14.38 -5.15
N SER A 78 4.27 14.27 -5.87
CA SER A 78 5.58 14.63 -5.32
C SER A 78 6.51 15.18 -6.40
N GLY A 79 7.54 15.89 -5.97
CA GLY A 79 8.71 16.15 -6.78
C GLY A 79 9.69 14.96 -6.71
N ARG A 80 10.57 14.86 -7.72
CA ARG A 80 11.59 13.80 -7.78
C ARG A 80 12.53 13.84 -6.57
N GLN A 81 12.94 15.03 -6.15
CA GLN A 81 13.88 15.17 -5.05
C GLN A 81 13.26 14.78 -3.70
N GLU A 82 12.00 15.11 -3.48
CA GLU A 82 11.25 14.70 -2.29
C GLU A 82 11.12 13.18 -2.24
N LEU A 83 10.79 12.55 -3.38
CA LEU A 83 10.70 11.09 -3.46
C LEU A 83 12.04 10.42 -3.16
N LEU A 84 13.17 10.94 -3.68
CA LEU A 84 14.49 10.40 -3.44
C LEU A 84 14.99 10.58 -1.99
N ASN A 85 14.39 11.50 -1.23
CA ASN A 85 14.67 11.70 0.19
C ASN A 85 13.63 11.04 1.12
N TRP A 86 12.69 10.28 0.55
CA TRP A 86 11.70 9.57 1.36
C TRP A 86 12.35 8.46 2.17
N GLU A 87 11.69 8.03 3.27
CA GLU A 87 12.20 6.93 4.09
C GLU A 87 12.23 5.62 3.27
N PRO A 88 13.38 4.97 3.14
CA PRO A 88 13.51 3.77 2.30
C PRO A 88 12.57 2.62 2.64
N SER A 89 12.16 2.49 3.91
CA SER A 89 11.17 1.49 4.32
C SER A 89 9.79 1.73 3.71
N ASP A 90 9.40 3.01 3.54
CA ASP A 90 8.13 3.36 2.89
C ASP A 90 8.24 3.22 1.37
N LEU A 91 9.43 3.50 0.79
CA LEU A 91 9.68 3.34 -0.64
C LEU A 91 9.54 1.89 -1.12
N PHE A 92 9.80 0.90 -0.27
CA PHE A 92 9.63 -0.50 -0.62
C PHE A 92 8.20 -0.80 -1.08
N GLN A 93 7.22 -0.52 -0.23
CA GLN A 93 5.82 -0.72 -0.60
C GLN A 93 5.40 0.19 -1.74
N PHE A 94 5.83 1.47 -1.70
CA PHE A 94 5.50 2.44 -2.73
C PHE A 94 5.92 1.96 -4.12
N TYR A 95 7.16 1.46 -4.28
CA TYR A 95 7.67 0.97 -5.55
C TYR A 95 6.88 -0.24 -6.06
N TYR A 96 6.80 -1.29 -5.25
CA TYR A 96 6.23 -2.56 -5.68
C TYR A 96 4.70 -2.56 -5.83
N ASP A 97 3.99 -1.64 -5.14
CA ASP A 97 2.54 -1.49 -5.27
C ASP A 97 2.13 -0.51 -6.38
N THR A 98 3.10 0.13 -7.06
CA THR A 98 2.86 1.09 -8.14
C THR A 98 2.96 0.42 -9.51
N ILE A 99 1.89 0.47 -10.28
CA ILE A 99 1.85 0.07 -11.68
C ILE A 99 2.18 1.29 -12.55
N PRO A 100 3.29 1.30 -13.28
CA PRO A 100 3.65 2.40 -14.16
C PRO A 100 2.64 2.59 -15.30
N VAL A 101 2.28 3.84 -15.57
CA VAL A 101 1.46 4.25 -16.72
C VAL A 101 2.33 5.01 -17.72
N MET A 102 3.13 5.95 -17.23
CA MET A 102 4.09 6.72 -18.01
C MET A 102 5.37 6.94 -17.21
N GLY A 103 6.52 6.85 -17.84
CA GLY A 103 7.83 6.97 -17.19
C GLY A 103 8.19 5.75 -16.34
N ASN A 104 9.20 5.89 -15.48
CA ASN A 104 9.57 4.91 -14.44
C ASN A 104 10.09 5.63 -13.20
N ILE A 105 10.16 4.90 -12.09
CA ILE A 105 10.70 5.35 -10.80
C ILE A 105 11.81 4.42 -10.31
N ASP A 106 12.49 3.73 -11.22
CA ASP A 106 13.48 2.68 -10.91
C ASP A 106 14.69 3.21 -10.12
N GLU A 107 14.94 4.52 -10.18
CA GLU A 107 16.01 5.15 -9.41
C GLU A 107 15.87 4.96 -7.89
N ILE A 108 14.63 4.82 -7.39
CA ILE A 108 14.40 4.58 -5.95
C ILE A 108 14.79 3.17 -5.50
N LEU A 109 14.92 2.20 -6.41
CA LEU A 109 15.35 0.84 -6.08
C LEU A 109 16.72 0.81 -5.41
N SER A 110 17.60 1.73 -5.79
CA SER A 110 18.94 1.83 -5.20
C SER A 110 18.94 2.28 -3.73
N LEU A 111 17.83 2.80 -3.24
CA LEU A 111 17.63 3.26 -1.87
C LEU A 111 17.02 2.16 -0.97
N ILE A 112 16.43 1.12 -1.59
CA ILE A 112 15.70 0.07 -0.89
C ILE A 112 16.65 -1.12 -0.69
N ASP A 113 17.29 -1.18 0.46
CA ASP A 113 18.10 -2.32 0.87
C ASP A 113 17.29 -3.29 1.77
N LEU A 114 17.90 -4.44 2.08
CA LEU A 114 17.26 -5.44 2.94
C LEU A 114 16.91 -4.89 4.32
N GLU A 115 17.75 -4.03 4.88
CA GLU A 115 17.52 -3.41 6.18
C GLU A 115 16.30 -2.47 6.16
N ALA A 116 16.07 -1.75 5.06
CA ALA A 116 14.86 -0.94 4.87
C ALA A 116 13.60 -1.80 4.82
N ILE A 117 13.64 -2.95 4.15
CA ILE A 117 12.51 -3.89 4.07
C ILE A 117 12.21 -4.50 5.44
N GLU A 118 13.22 -4.90 6.18
CA GLU A 118 13.07 -5.38 7.56
C GLU A 118 12.49 -4.30 8.48
N ARG A 119 12.91 -3.03 8.33
CA ARG A 119 12.30 -1.89 9.05
C ARG A 119 10.84 -1.70 8.68
N ALA A 120 10.47 -1.81 7.40
CA ALA A 120 9.08 -1.72 6.95
C ALA A 120 8.21 -2.78 7.65
N ALA A 121 8.64 -4.03 7.64
CA ALA A 121 7.94 -5.13 8.30
C ALA A 121 7.81 -4.90 9.81
N LYS A 122 8.90 -4.53 10.48
CA LYS A 122 8.93 -4.32 11.93
C LYS A 122 8.07 -3.14 12.36
N SER A 123 8.20 -1.99 11.70
CA SER A 123 7.41 -0.80 12.03
C SER A 123 5.92 -1.04 11.75
N GLY A 124 5.58 -1.69 10.64
CA GLY A 124 4.22 -2.09 10.32
C GLY A 124 3.62 -3.00 11.39
N ALA A 125 4.34 -4.05 11.81
CA ALA A 125 3.90 -4.96 12.87
C ALA A 125 3.67 -4.25 14.21
N CYS A 126 4.58 -3.34 14.61
CA CYS A 126 4.45 -2.56 15.84
C CYS A 126 3.19 -1.64 15.80
N ASN A 127 2.96 -0.97 14.68
CA ASN A 127 1.81 -0.10 14.50
C ASN A 127 0.49 -0.90 14.55
N ILE A 128 0.44 -2.06 13.88
CA ILE A 128 -0.71 -2.96 13.91
C ILE A 128 -0.98 -3.43 15.32
N TYR A 129 0.04 -3.89 16.06
CA TYR A 129 -0.10 -4.32 17.44
C TYR A 129 -0.71 -3.23 18.32
N HIS A 130 -0.14 -2.03 18.29
CA HIS A 130 -0.65 -0.89 19.07
C HIS A 130 -2.11 -0.58 18.71
N ALA A 131 -2.42 -0.49 17.42
CA ALA A 131 -3.76 -0.17 16.95
C ALA A 131 -4.78 -1.28 17.24
N CYS A 132 -4.37 -2.55 17.21
CA CYS A 132 -5.21 -3.67 17.67
C CYS A 132 -5.61 -3.52 19.14
N VAL A 133 -4.63 -3.29 20.01
CA VAL A 133 -4.90 -3.10 21.44
C VAL A 133 -5.82 -1.90 21.68
N HIS A 134 -5.56 -0.79 21.00
CA HIS A 134 -6.40 0.41 21.09
C HIS A 134 -7.84 0.13 20.61
N ASN A 135 -7.99 -0.54 19.48
CA ASN A 135 -9.30 -0.89 18.95
C ASN A 135 -10.08 -1.82 19.88
N MET A 136 -9.41 -2.82 20.49
CA MET A 136 -10.05 -3.72 21.47
C MET A 136 -10.57 -2.99 22.70
N LEU A 137 -9.81 -2.04 23.21
CA LEU A 137 -10.13 -1.39 24.47
C LEU A 137 -11.14 -0.25 24.29
N TYR A 138 -11.03 0.52 23.22
CA TYR A 138 -11.70 1.81 23.11
C TYR A 138 -12.69 1.90 21.95
N GLU A 139 -12.26 1.56 20.72
CA GLU A 139 -13.07 1.82 19.53
C GLU A 139 -14.05 0.71 19.21
N LYS A 140 -13.62 -0.54 19.33
CA LYS A 140 -14.40 -1.77 19.00
C LYS A 140 -15.01 -1.71 17.60
N SER A 141 -14.28 -1.10 16.65
CA SER A 141 -14.71 -0.84 15.28
C SER A 141 -14.29 -1.96 14.33
N LEU A 142 -15.23 -2.47 13.56
CA LEU A 142 -14.95 -3.44 12.49
C LEU A 142 -14.21 -2.81 11.30
N ASP A 143 -14.44 -1.53 11.02
CA ASP A 143 -13.75 -0.83 9.93
C ASP A 143 -12.27 -0.65 10.26
N ILE A 144 -11.95 -0.27 11.51
CA ILE A 144 -10.56 -0.22 11.97
C ILE A 144 -9.95 -1.62 11.87
N LEU A 145 -10.64 -2.65 12.31
CA LEU A 145 -10.17 -4.02 12.25
C LEU A 145 -9.87 -4.46 10.81
N LYS A 146 -10.77 -4.17 9.86
CA LYS A 146 -10.57 -4.43 8.42
C LYS A 146 -9.30 -3.71 7.92
N GLY A 147 -9.10 -2.44 8.31
CA GLY A 147 -7.89 -1.69 7.99
C GLY A 147 -6.62 -2.33 8.55
N LEU A 148 -6.66 -2.87 9.77
CA LEU A 148 -5.54 -3.57 10.39
C LEU A 148 -5.18 -4.88 9.68
N TYR A 149 -6.18 -5.65 9.23
CA TYR A 149 -5.94 -6.84 8.41
C TYR A 149 -5.35 -6.47 7.04
N LYS A 150 -5.82 -5.37 6.42
CA LYS A 150 -5.21 -4.83 5.21
C LYS A 150 -3.74 -4.48 5.45
N ALA A 151 -3.44 -3.74 6.51
CA ALA A 151 -2.06 -3.39 6.86
C ALA A 151 -1.19 -4.64 7.11
N ALA A 152 -1.73 -5.68 7.74
CA ALA A 152 -1.03 -6.94 7.98
C ALA A 152 -0.61 -7.63 6.67
N THR A 153 -1.41 -7.54 5.59
CA THR A 153 -1.00 -8.11 4.29
C THR A 153 0.24 -7.44 3.72
N PHE A 154 0.46 -6.15 3.97
CA PHE A 154 1.68 -5.45 3.54
C PHE A 154 2.90 -5.89 4.35
N VAL A 155 2.74 -6.08 5.66
CA VAL A 155 3.80 -6.65 6.52
C VAL A 155 4.18 -8.05 6.03
N ILE A 156 3.20 -8.90 5.75
CA ILE A 156 3.41 -10.27 5.26
C ILE A 156 4.16 -10.25 3.90
N ARG A 157 3.82 -9.32 2.98
CA ARG A 157 4.57 -9.16 1.73
C ARG A 157 6.03 -8.80 1.96
N ALA A 158 6.30 -7.88 2.89
CA ALA A 158 7.67 -7.49 3.22
C ALA A 158 8.47 -8.67 3.81
N VAL A 159 7.85 -9.45 4.70
CA VAL A 159 8.47 -10.67 5.27
C VAL A 159 8.71 -11.71 4.17
N SER A 160 7.71 -12.02 3.35
CA SER A 160 7.87 -12.98 2.23
C SER A 160 8.98 -12.55 1.27
N PHE A 161 9.08 -11.26 0.97
CA PHE A 161 10.15 -10.73 0.12
C PHE A 161 11.54 -10.91 0.74
N THR A 162 11.70 -10.76 2.05
CA THR A 162 13.01 -10.98 2.70
C THR A 162 13.45 -12.43 2.60
N ASP A 163 12.51 -13.37 2.53
CA ASP A 163 12.78 -14.80 2.42
C ASP A 163 13.01 -15.25 0.97
N THR A 164 12.28 -14.69 0.02
CA THR A 164 12.23 -15.15 -1.38
C THR A 164 12.98 -14.26 -2.36
N GLY A 165 13.10 -12.97 -2.07
CA GLY A 165 13.58 -11.94 -2.99
C GLY A 165 12.55 -11.55 -4.06
N GLU A 166 11.32 -12.07 -4.00
CA GLU A 166 10.25 -11.80 -4.96
C GLU A 166 9.06 -11.12 -4.28
N TYR A 167 8.51 -10.08 -4.94
CA TYR A 167 7.33 -9.37 -4.43
C TYR A 167 6.05 -9.94 -5.01
N THR A 168 5.23 -10.52 -4.16
CA THR A 168 3.93 -11.11 -4.53
C THR A 168 2.80 -10.15 -4.20
N SER A 169 2.26 -9.50 -5.23
CA SER A 169 1.17 -8.51 -5.08
C SER A 169 -0.20 -9.15 -4.89
N ASP A 170 -0.46 -10.27 -5.59
CA ASP A 170 -1.73 -11.02 -5.51
C ASP A 170 -1.87 -11.77 -4.19
N LEU A 171 -3.01 -11.59 -3.51
CA LEU A 171 -3.26 -12.19 -2.20
C LEU A 171 -3.40 -13.71 -2.23
N ILE A 172 -3.88 -14.29 -3.34
CA ILE A 172 -4.05 -15.75 -3.44
C ILE A 172 -2.68 -16.40 -3.55
N SER A 173 -1.84 -15.90 -4.45
CA SER A 173 -0.47 -16.35 -4.63
C SER A 173 0.35 -16.18 -3.34
N LEU A 174 0.25 -15.02 -2.69
CA LEU A 174 0.91 -14.78 -1.40
C LEU A 174 0.49 -15.79 -0.32
N ALA A 175 -0.81 -16.14 -0.26
CA ALA A 175 -1.30 -17.11 0.71
C ALA A 175 -0.74 -18.54 0.47
N GLU A 176 -0.32 -18.88 -0.75
CA GLU A 176 0.30 -20.15 -1.07
C GLU A 176 1.77 -20.23 -0.64
N GLU A 177 2.45 -19.08 -0.61
CA GLU A 177 3.89 -18.97 -0.32
C GLU A 177 4.21 -18.88 1.19
N VAL A 178 3.26 -18.37 1.99
CA VAL A 178 3.51 -18.06 3.41
C VAL A 178 3.07 -19.18 4.35
N CYS A 179 3.52 -19.10 5.60
CA CYS A 179 3.15 -20.05 6.66
C CYS A 179 1.63 -20.06 6.93
N LEU A 180 1.14 -21.10 7.61
CA LEU A 180 -0.30 -21.26 7.90
C LEU A 180 -0.89 -20.07 8.68
N GLN A 181 -0.10 -19.44 9.52
CA GLN A 181 -0.54 -18.32 10.36
C GLN A 181 -0.81 -17.08 9.50
N ASP A 182 0.12 -16.70 8.65
CA ASP A 182 0.01 -15.55 7.75
C ASP A 182 -1.06 -15.78 6.70
N ARG A 183 -1.16 -17.00 6.19
CA ARG A 183 -2.25 -17.43 5.31
C ARG A 183 -3.62 -17.18 5.91
N ASN A 184 -3.81 -17.47 7.20
CA ASN A 184 -5.08 -17.21 7.88
C ASN A 184 -5.39 -15.72 8.00
N ILE A 185 -4.38 -14.86 8.17
CA ILE A 185 -4.54 -13.40 8.17
C ILE A 185 -5.02 -12.95 6.78
N ILE A 186 -4.38 -13.42 5.72
CA ILE A 186 -4.76 -13.08 4.34
C ILE A 186 -6.20 -13.51 4.04
N TYR A 187 -6.57 -14.74 4.37
CA TYR A 187 -7.94 -15.24 4.17
C TYR A 187 -8.98 -14.49 5.00
N THR A 188 -8.63 -14.08 6.23
CA THR A 188 -9.52 -13.27 7.05
C THR A 188 -9.74 -11.90 6.43
N PHE A 189 -8.67 -11.26 5.94
CA PHE A 189 -8.79 -10.01 5.19
C PHE A 189 -9.71 -10.16 3.98
N SER A 190 -9.52 -11.20 3.17
CA SER A 190 -10.37 -11.46 1.99
C SER A 190 -11.84 -11.59 2.35
N LYS A 191 -12.16 -12.30 3.44
CA LYS A 191 -13.54 -12.43 3.94
C LYS A 191 -14.12 -11.07 4.40
N LEU A 192 -13.33 -10.29 5.14
CA LEU A 192 -13.75 -8.97 5.60
C LEU A 192 -13.99 -7.99 4.45
N ARG A 193 -13.16 -8.08 3.40
CA ARG A 193 -13.33 -7.29 2.18
C ARG A 193 -14.63 -7.60 1.45
N GLU A 194 -15.05 -8.87 1.43
CA GLU A 194 -16.29 -9.32 0.83
C GLU A 194 -17.54 -9.01 1.71
N GLY A 195 -17.38 -8.31 2.82
CA GLY A 195 -18.47 -7.99 3.74
C GLY A 195 -19.03 -9.20 4.51
N ARG A 196 -18.28 -10.31 4.58
CA ARG A 196 -18.68 -11.47 5.38
C ARG A 196 -18.53 -11.14 6.87
N PRO A 197 -19.50 -11.58 7.70
CA PRO A 197 -19.43 -11.31 9.13
C PRO A 197 -18.17 -11.92 9.74
N ALA A 198 -17.45 -11.10 10.50
CA ALA A 198 -16.34 -11.54 11.32
C ALA A 198 -16.77 -11.49 12.78
N ASP A 199 -16.52 -12.58 13.50
CA ASP A 199 -16.71 -12.62 14.95
C ASP A 199 -15.60 -11.79 15.60
N PHE A 200 -15.96 -10.64 16.18
CA PHE A 200 -15.02 -9.73 16.82
C PHE A 200 -14.26 -10.39 17.98
N GLU A 201 -14.91 -11.28 18.73
CA GLU A 201 -14.29 -12.00 19.85
C GLU A 201 -13.45 -13.21 19.40
N GLY A 202 -13.77 -13.78 18.25
CA GLY A 202 -13.08 -14.93 17.65
C GLY A 202 -11.88 -14.58 16.78
N ILE A 203 -11.63 -13.30 16.51
CA ILE A 203 -10.64 -12.87 15.52
C ILE A 203 -9.21 -13.03 16.07
N ASP A 204 -8.47 -13.88 15.39
CA ASP A 204 -7.11 -14.29 15.70
C ASP A 204 -6.06 -13.16 15.72
N VAL A 205 -6.31 -12.02 15.03
CA VAL A 205 -5.39 -10.86 15.05
C VAL A 205 -5.12 -10.35 16.47
N TYR A 206 -6.12 -10.44 17.34
CA TYR A 206 -5.96 -10.08 18.74
C TYR A 206 -5.33 -11.19 19.60
N LYS A 207 -5.42 -12.43 19.14
CA LYS A 207 -4.93 -13.60 19.89
C LYS A 207 -3.50 -13.98 19.51
N ARG A 208 -2.96 -13.37 18.45
CA ARG A 208 -1.68 -13.80 17.91
C ARG A 208 -0.56 -12.83 18.17
N GLN A 209 0.32 -13.29 18.98
CA GLN A 209 1.76 -13.21 18.88
C GLN A 209 2.28 -13.31 17.42
N ALA A 210 1.48 -13.85 16.47
CA ALA A 210 1.89 -14.15 15.11
C ALA A 210 2.32 -12.92 14.29
N LEU A 211 1.73 -11.74 14.50
CA LEU A 211 2.27 -10.50 13.92
C LEU A 211 3.57 -10.08 14.58
N TRP A 212 3.79 -10.52 15.82
CA TRP A 212 5.05 -10.32 16.54
C TRP A 212 6.08 -11.37 16.15
N ASP A 213 5.65 -12.61 15.90
CA ASP A 213 6.50 -13.71 15.46
C ASP A 213 6.79 -13.63 13.95
N ALA A 214 5.93 -12.97 13.16
CA ALA A 214 6.17 -12.57 11.78
C ALA A 214 7.11 -11.35 11.66
N CYS A 215 7.49 -10.74 12.75
CA CYS A 215 8.61 -9.81 12.77
C CYS A 215 9.87 -10.62 12.36
N PRO A 216 10.56 -10.29 11.22
CA PRO A 216 11.59 -11.15 10.61
C PRO A 216 12.77 -11.46 11.51
N THR A 217 12.79 -10.90 12.68
CA THR A 217 13.91 -11.04 13.60
C THR A 217 13.90 -12.34 14.36
N GLY A 218 12.83 -13.16 14.35
CA GLY A 218 12.79 -14.21 15.35
C GLY A 218 13.21 -13.61 16.72
N ALA A 219 12.90 -12.33 16.92
CA ALA A 219 13.60 -11.43 17.84
C ALA A 219 13.26 -11.69 19.29
N THR A 220 12.35 -12.60 19.55
CA THR A 220 12.15 -13.10 20.92
C THR A 220 13.30 -13.99 21.39
N GLU A 221 14.09 -14.57 20.48
CA GLU A 221 15.26 -15.38 20.87
C GLU A 221 16.63 -14.67 20.70
N ARG A 222 16.66 -13.47 20.14
CA ARG A 222 17.93 -12.74 19.87
C ARG A 222 18.10 -11.41 20.58
N ILE A 223 17.23 -11.06 21.51
CA ILE A 223 17.52 -9.95 22.43
C ILE A 223 18.19 -10.58 23.65
N PRO A 224 19.50 -10.31 23.86
CA PRO A 224 20.20 -10.81 25.05
C PRO A 224 19.68 -10.12 26.31
#